data_b5efcf4b06b58034933ba9dfbc37dce9
#
_entry.id   b5efcf4b06b58034933ba9dfbc37dce9
#
_cell.length_a   1.000
_cell.length_b   1.000
_cell.length_c   1.000
_cell.angle_alpha   90.00
_cell.angle_beta   90.00
_cell.angle_gamma   90.00
#
_symmetry.space_group_name_H-M   'P 1'
#
loop_
_entity.id
_entity.type
_entity.pdbx_description
1 polymer ?
#
loop_
_entity_poly.entity_id
_entity_poly.type
_entity_poly.pdbx_seq_one_letter_code
_entity_poly.pdbx_strand_id
1 'polypeptide(L)'
;MSYQEHEKTIQEISNYIEQHLKDDLPLQTLAKHAGYSRFHFHRMFKKVIKKSVVDYIRERRMIQAAKDLIHTDQRAIDIALQYRFSS
;
A
#
# COMPACT_ATOMS: atom_id res chain seq x y z
N MET A 1 15.69 18.26 -4.15
CA MET A 1 15.19 17.45 -3.04
C MET A 1 16.17 16.30 -2.79
N SER A 2 16.58 16.11 -1.54
CA SER A 2 17.56 15.08 -1.19
C SER A 2 16.90 13.71 -1.11
N TYR A 3 17.73 12.64 -1.11
CA TYR A 3 17.24 11.29 -0.91
C TYR A 3 16.50 11.15 0.43
N GLN A 4 16.98 11.84 1.46
CA GLN A 4 16.34 11.79 2.79
C GLN A 4 14.93 12.37 2.77
N GLU A 5 14.69 13.41 1.98
CA GLU A 5 13.35 14.00 1.82
C GLU A 5 12.43 13.05 1.06
N HIS A 6 12.93 12.40 0.03
CA HIS A 6 12.17 11.38 -0.70
C HIS A 6 11.84 10.19 0.20
N GLU A 7 12.81 9.76 0.99
CA GLU A 7 12.61 8.66 1.93
C GLU A 7 11.51 8.99 2.94
N LYS A 8 11.53 10.19 3.51
CA LYS A 8 10.50 10.64 4.45
C LYS A 8 9.13 10.65 3.79
N THR A 9 9.03 11.22 2.60
CA THR A 9 7.78 11.30 1.86
C THR A 9 7.22 9.91 1.57
N ILE A 10 8.05 9.00 1.10
CA ILE A 10 7.62 7.63 0.77
C ILE A 10 7.22 6.88 2.05
N GLN A 11 7.92 7.08 3.16
CA GLN A 11 7.53 6.47 4.43
C GLN A 11 6.15 6.97 4.89
N GLU A 12 5.85 8.24 4.71
CA GLU A 12 4.53 8.79 5.02
C GLU A 12 3.45 8.13 4.15
N ILE A 13 3.74 7.92 2.86
CA ILE A 13 2.80 7.24 1.96
C ILE A 13 2.61 5.77 2.37
N SER A 14 3.68 5.08 2.76
CA SER A 14 3.55 3.69 3.19
C SER A 14 2.72 3.58 4.48
N ASN A 15 2.84 4.54 5.39
CA ASN A 15 2.00 4.60 6.59
C ASN A 15 0.53 4.83 6.23
N TYR A 16 0.27 5.72 5.27
CA TYR A 16 -1.08 5.94 4.78
C TYR A 16 -1.67 4.66 4.19
N ILE A 17 -0.90 3.95 3.38
CA ILE A 17 -1.31 2.66 2.79
C ILE A 17 -1.69 1.67 3.90
N GLU A 18 -0.86 1.55 4.93
CA GLU A 18 -1.13 0.63 6.04
C GLU A 18 -2.47 0.90 6.73
N GLN A 19 -2.85 2.16 6.83
CA GLN A 19 -4.09 2.55 7.48
C GLN A 19 -5.32 2.40 6.56
N HIS A 20 -5.11 2.14 5.27
CA HIS A 20 -6.18 2.14 4.26
C HIS A 20 -6.17 0.89 3.39
N LEU A 21 -5.66 -0.23 3.92
CA LEU A 21 -5.53 -1.46 3.13
C LEU A 21 -6.87 -2.01 2.63
N LYS A 22 -7.96 -1.73 3.34
CA LYS A 22 -9.30 -2.16 2.94
C LYS A 22 -9.96 -1.21 1.95
N ASP A 23 -9.35 -0.05 1.73
CA ASP A 23 -9.87 0.97 0.83
C ASP A 23 -9.25 0.84 -0.56
N ASP A 24 -9.89 1.50 -1.53
CA ASP A 24 -9.28 1.66 -2.84
C ASP A 24 -8.06 2.56 -2.70
N LEU A 25 -6.96 2.18 -3.35
CA LEU A 25 -5.69 2.91 -3.27
C LEU A 25 -5.19 3.23 -4.68
N PRO A 26 -5.88 4.15 -5.41
CA PRO A 26 -5.45 4.51 -6.75
C PRO A 26 -4.06 5.13 -6.74
N LEU A 27 -3.20 4.71 -7.66
CA LEU A 27 -1.83 5.23 -7.75
C LEU A 27 -1.81 6.74 -7.92
N GLN A 28 -2.73 7.27 -8.71
CA GLN A 28 -2.81 8.72 -8.94
C GLN A 28 -3.04 9.48 -7.65
N THR A 29 -3.91 8.98 -6.78
CA THR A 29 -4.19 9.58 -5.49
C THR A 29 -2.97 9.55 -4.59
N LEU A 30 -2.28 8.41 -4.54
CA LEU A 30 -1.07 8.26 -3.72
C LEU A 30 0.04 9.19 -4.21
N ALA A 31 0.23 9.28 -5.52
CA ALA A 31 1.23 10.19 -6.10
C ALA A 31 0.91 11.65 -5.75
N LYS A 32 -0.36 12.01 -5.82
CA LYS A 32 -0.82 13.36 -5.48
C LYS A 32 -0.56 13.69 -4.02
N HIS A 33 -0.83 12.75 -3.11
CA HIS A 33 -0.50 12.91 -1.69
C HIS A 33 0.98 13.13 -1.47
N ALA A 34 1.82 12.47 -2.25
CA ALA A 34 3.27 12.61 -2.15
C ALA A 34 3.78 13.90 -2.79
N GLY A 35 2.94 14.58 -3.58
CA GLY A 35 3.36 15.76 -4.33
C GLY A 35 4.20 15.41 -5.56
N TYR A 36 4.02 14.21 -6.11
CA TYR A 36 4.78 13.72 -7.26
C TYR A 36 3.86 13.46 -8.45
N SER A 37 4.42 13.49 -9.66
CA SER A 37 3.78 12.90 -10.81
C SER A 37 3.70 11.38 -10.61
N ARG A 38 2.83 10.69 -11.35
CA ARG A 38 2.71 9.23 -11.27
C ARG A 38 4.04 8.55 -11.56
N PHE A 39 4.74 9.01 -12.59
CA PHE A 39 6.02 8.43 -12.99
C PHE A 39 7.07 8.63 -11.90
N HIS A 40 7.18 9.85 -11.37
CA HIS A 40 8.14 10.15 -10.31
C HIS A 40 7.83 9.37 -9.04
N PHE A 41 6.54 9.26 -8.71
CA PHE A 41 6.10 8.47 -7.56
C PHE A 41 6.54 7.02 -7.68
N HIS A 42 6.29 6.39 -8.83
CA HIS A 42 6.72 5.01 -9.06
C HIS A 42 8.21 4.83 -8.84
N ARG A 43 8.99 5.73 -9.40
CA ARG A 43 10.46 5.66 -9.28
C ARG A 43 10.91 5.82 -7.84
N MET A 44 10.37 6.79 -7.13
CA MET A 44 10.77 7.06 -5.75
C MET A 44 10.32 5.94 -4.82
N PHE A 45 9.11 5.45 -5.00
CA PHE A 45 8.60 4.37 -4.18
C PHE A 45 9.48 3.12 -4.32
N LYS A 46 9.78 2.72 -5.56
CA LYS A 46 10.62 1.56 -5.80
C LYS A 46 12.04 1.76 -5.28
N LYS A 47 12.56 2.97 -5.37
CA LYS A 47 13.90 3.29 -4.88
C LYS A 47 13.99 3.16 -3.36
N VAL A 48 12.98 3.62 -2.64
CA VAL A 48 12.98 3.61 -1.17
C VAL A 48 12.53 2.26 -0.61
N ILE A 49 11.43 1.72 -1.12
CA ILE A 49 10.80 0.51 -0.57
C ILE A 49 11.37 -0.77 -1.18
N LYS A 50 12.02 -0.67 -2.35
CA LYS A 50 12.61 -1.79 -3.09
C LYS A 50 11.58 -2.71 -3.74
N LYS A 51 10.33 -2.27 -3.81
CA LYS A 51 9.23 -2.97 -4.48
C LYS A 51 8.36 -1.93 -5.18
N SER A 52 7.65 -2.36 -6.23
CA SER A 52 6.65 -1.49 -6.81
C SER A 52 5.53 -1.24 -5.79
N VAL A 53 4.83 -0.11 -5.93
CA VAL A 53 3.73 0.22 -5.02
C VAL A 53 2.61 -0.83 -5.11
N VAL A 54 2.34 -1.36 -6.30
CA VAL A 54 1.31 -2.39 -6.49
C VAL A 54 1.68 -3.66 -5.74
N ASP A 55 2.91 -4.12 -5.86
CA ASP A 55 3.38 -5.32 -5.17
C ASP A 55 3.40 -5.11 -3.65
N TYR A 56 3.80 -3.94 -3.21
CA TYR A 56 3.80 -3.59 -1.79
C TYR A 56 2.39 -3.66 -1.20
N ILE A 57 1.42 -3.03 -1.86
CA ILE A 57 0.03 -3.03 -1.39
C ILE A 57 -0.51 -4.46 -1.35
N ARG A 58 -0.29 -5.25 -2.41
CA ARG A 58 -0.75 -6.63 -2.47
C ARG A 58 -0.17 -7.46 -1.33
N GLU A 59 1.13 -7.36 -1.10
CA GLU A 59 1.80 -8.11 -0.04
C GLU A 59 1.27 -7.74 1.33
N ARG A 60 1.09 -6.44 1.58
CA ARG A 60 0.57 -5.99 2.88
C ARG A 60 -0.87 -6.44 3.10
N ARG A 61 -1.69 -6.39 2.06
CA ARG A 61 -3.06 -6.89 2.13
C ARG A 61 -3.11 -8.38 2.45
N MET A 62 -2.25 -9.16 1.81
CA MET A 62 -2.18 -10.60 2.06
C MET A 62 -1.78 -10.90 3.50
N ILE A 63 -0.78 -10.19 4.02
CA ILE A 63 -0.30 -10.41 5.39
C ILE A 63 -1.40 -10.06 6.39
N GLN A 64 -2.06 -8.92 6.22
CA GLN A 64 -3.12 -8.52 7.15
C GLN A 64 -4.34 -9.43 7.05
N ALA A 65 -4.70 -9.85 5.84
CA ALA A 65 -5.79 -10.81 5.67
C ALA A 65 -5.49 -12.13 6.37
N ALA A 66 -4.26 -12.61 6.27
CA ALA A 66 -3.84 -13.83 6.97
C ALA A 66 -3.93 -13.67 8.49
N LYS A 67 -3.54 -12.52 9.02
CA LYS A 67 -3.66 -12.23 10.45
C LYS A 67 -5.12 -12.22 10.88
N ASP A 68 -5.99 -11.59 10.10
CA ASP A 68 -7.43 -11.55 10.41
C ASP A 68 -8.03 -12.95 10.39
N LEU A 69 -7.59 -13.80 9.47
CA LEU A 69 -8.07 -15.19 9.39
C LEU A 69 -7.72 -15.98 10.65
N ILE A 70 -6.53 -15.72 11.21
CA ILE A 70 -6.07 -16.43 12.41
C ILE A 70 -6.73 -15.86 13.68
N HIS A 71 -6.94 -14.56 13.74
CA HIS A 71 -7.33 -13.86 14.98
C HIS A 71 -8.81 -13.50 15.07
N THR A 72 -9.62 -13.83 14.06
CA THR A 72 -11.06 -13.56 14.09
C THR A 72 -11.82 -14.80 13.65
N ASP A 73 -13.15 -14.77 13.86
CA ASP A 73 -14.05 -15.83 13.42
C ASP A 73 -14.63 -15.58 12.04
N GLN A 74 -14.14 -14.57 11.34
CA GLN A 74 -14.63 -14.23 10.01
C GLN A 74 -14.26 -15.31 9.01
N ARG A 75 -15.12 -15.51 8.00
CA ARG A 75 -14.85 -16.46 6.92
C ARG A 75 -13.78 -15.92 5.99
N ALA A 76 -12.99 -16.83 5.44
CA ALA A 76 -11.89 -16.46 4.52
C ALA A 76 -12.40 -15.63 3.34
N ILE A 77 -13.56 -15.99 2.77
CA ILE A 77 -14.10 -15.22 1.63
C ILE A 77 -14.44 -13.78 2.02
N ASP A 78 -14.98 -13.59 3.22
CA ASP A 78 -15.34 -12.24 3.68
C ASP A 78 -14.09 -11.40 3.91
N ILE A 79 -13.05 -11.99 4.50
CA ILE A 79 -11.77 -11.31 4.72
C ILE A 79 -11.14 -10.93 3.38
N ALA A 80 -11.13 -11.85 2.42
CA ALA A 80 -10.58 -11.60 1.09
C ALA A 80 -11.28 -10.41 0.42
N LEU A 81 -12.61 -10.37 0.51
CA LEU A 81 -13.37 -9.25 -0.07
C LEU A 81 -13.08 -7.93 0.64
N GLN A 82 -12.90 -7.93 1.97
CA GLN A 82 -12.56 -6.72 2.72
C GLN A 82 -11.23 -6.13 2.26
N TYR A 83 -10.27 -6.98 1.94
CA TYR A 83 -8.96 -6.55 1.46
C TYR A 83 -8.89 -6.43 -0.05
N ARG A 84 -10.06 -6.41 -0.72
CA ARG A 84 -10.20 -6.13 -2.15
C ARG A 84 -9.60 -7.21 -3.05
N PHE A 85 -9.49 -8.43 -2.57
CA PHE A 85 -9.15 -9.56 -3.43
C PHE A 85 -10.43 -10.04 -4.10
N SER A 86 -10.50 -9.92 -5.40
CA SER A 86 -11.63 -10.44 -6.17
C SER A 86 -11.30 -11.84 -6.67
N SER A 87 -12.34 -12.64 -6.80
CA SER A 87 -12.21 -13.98 -7.38
C SER A 87 -12.01 -13.91 -8.89
#